data_96d9d6a8e71e875390eed82e86e51447
#
_entry.id   96d9d6a8e71e875390eed82e86e51447
#
_cell.length_a   1.000
_cell.length_b   1.000
_cell.length_c   1.000
_cell.angle_alpha   90.00
_cell.angle_beta   90.00
_cell.angle_gamma   90.00
#
_symmetry.space_group_name_H-M   'P 1'
#
loop_
_entity.id
_entity.type
_entity.pdbx_description
1 polymer ?
#
loop_
_entity_poly.entity_id
_entity_poly.type
_entity_poly.pdbx_seq_one_letter_code
_entity_poly.pdbx_strand_id
1 'polypeptide(L)'
;MLNPAFVLCLLVLFGSAAALPATMRALKIRVIKLPIEAELKLDAVPAETDGWKQVNVDKPYSAEIEETLGTRNYINRVYLEKNPAAGAMPRVIELHAAYYTGQVDTVPHVPERCMVGAGMSITGGPWRVPLNIDRSAWIVDESATSDVRAAMDSGATIYTARLGPMSRAPGVRVRMPRRPEDISLLTTRFTDPRAGKSIYAGYFFVANGGIAGSAEAVRQLAFDRRSVYAYYLKVQASSSQVNSQEELGEAASDLLSELLPDLMLCVPDWVAVQRGEYPARSGGGLDKSGATPSTGAGKR
;
A
#
# COMPACT_ATOMS: atom_id res chain seq x y z
N MET A 1 41.40 -31.15 31.67
CA MET A 1 40.54 -30.27 32.52
C MET A 1 39.99 -29.16 31.61
N LEU A 2 38.65 -29.00 31.58
CA LEU A 2 38.03 -27.90 30.85
C LEU A 2 38.36 -26.57 31.53
N ASN A 3 38.82 -25.59 30.75
CA ASN A 3 39.10 -24.25 31.26
C ASN A 3 37.84 -23.63 31.90
N PRO A 4 37.88 -23.18 33.16
CA PRO A 4 36.69 -22.66 33.83
C PRO A 4 36.05 -21.46 33.10
N ALA A 5 36.86 -20.63 32.44
CA ALA A 5 36.35 -19.55 31.62
C ALA A 5 35.53 -20.08 30.40
N PHE A 6 35.98 -21.18 29.81
CA PHE A 6 35.24 -21.80 28.69
C PHE A 6 33.89 -22.36 29.15
N VAL A 7 33.86 -23.02 30.31
CA VAL A 7 32.60 -23.54 30.90
C VAL A 7 31.64 -22.41 31.23
N LEU A 8 32.13 -21.30 31.78
CA LEU A 8 31.32 -20.12 32.06
C LEU A 8 30.75 -19.52 30.78
N CYS A 9 31.56 -19.37 29.73
CA CYS A 9 31.06 -18.91 28.43
C CYS A 9 29.94 -19.79 27.85
N LEU A 10 30.12 -21.10 27.94
CA LEU A 10 29.08 -22.06 27.48
C LEU A 10 27.80 -21.91 28.30
N LEU A 11 27.87 -21.81 29.62
CA LEU A 11 26.70 -21.63 30.47
C LEU A 11 25.95 -20.33 30.14
N VAL A 12 26.67 -19.23 29.93
CA VAL A 12 26.10 -17.95 29.54
C VAL A 12 25.43 -18.07 28.17
N LEU A 13 26.09 -18.66 27.18
CA LEU A 13 25.53 -18.84 25.83
C LEU A 13 24.28 -19.72 25.84
N PHE A 14 24.33 -20.89 26.48
CA PHE A 14 23.19 -21.79 26.57
C PHE A 14 22.06 -21.18 27.41
N GLY A 15 22.38 -20.52 28.53
CA GLY A 15 21.41 -19.81 29.35
C GLY A 15 20.70 -18.70 28.57
N SER A 16 21.44 -17.90 27.83
CA SER A 16 20.90 -16.83 26.97
C SER A 16 20.04 -17.40 25.84
N ALA A 17 20.51 -18.46 25.18
CA ALA A 17 19.78 -19.09 24.09
C ALA A 17 18.45 -19.72 24.58
N ALA A 18 18.42 -20.30 25.77
CA ALA A 18 17.21 -20.86 26.38
C ALA A 18 16.26 -19.76 26.88
N ALA A 19 16.80 -18.67 27.45
CA ALA A 19 16.01 -17.56 27.97
C ALA A 19 15.38 -16.69 26.87
N LEU A 20 16.05 -16.57 25.71
CA LEU A 20 15.62 -15.70 24.60
C LEU A 20 14.18 -15.97 24.13
N PRO A 21 13.76 -17.22 23.83
CA PRO A 21 12.37 -17.50 23.41
C PRO A 21 11.34 -17.16 24.48
N ALA A 22 11.67 -17.41 25.74
CA ALA A 22 10.77 -17.09 26.87
C ALA A 22 10.62 -15.57 27.03
N THR A 23 11.73 -14.83 26.96
CA THR A 23 11.73 -13.37 27.02
C THR A 23 10.98 -12.77 25.84
N MET A 24 11.20 -13.27 24.63
CA MET A 24 10.47 -12.82 23.43
C MET A 24 8.97 -13.03 23.56
N ARG A 25 8.53 -14.19 24.09
CA ARG A 25 7.11 -14.47 24.34
C ARG A 25 6.53 -13.54 25.40
N ALA A 26 7.22 -13.35 26.52
CA ALA A 26 6.78 -12.48 27.61
C ALA A 26 6.65 -11.01 27.17
N LEU A 27 7.59 -10.54 26.36
CA LEU A 27 7.59 -9.19 25.79
C LEU A 27 6.74 -9.05 24.52
N LYS A 28 6.09 -10.14 24.08
CA LYS A 28 5.31 -10.19 22.81
C LYS A 28 6.10 -9.71 21.59
N ILE A 29 7.43 -9.90 21.59
CA ILE A 29 8.29 -9.54 20.45
C ILE A 29 8.14 -10.59 19.37
N ARG A 30 7.73 -10.15 18.18
CA ARG A 30 7.71 -10.98 16.96
C ARG A 30 8.73 -10.45 15.98
N VAL A 31 9.72 -11.28 15.68
CA VAL A 31 10.78 -10.96 14.69
C VAL A 31 10.28 -11.20 13.27
N ILE A 32 9.44 -12.24 13.09
CA ILE A 32 8.87 -12.57 11.79
C ILE A 32 7.45 -11.99 11.73
N LYS A 33 7.19 -11.19 10.71
CA LYS A 33 5.87 -10.65 10.40
C LYS A 33 5.08 -11.66 9.57
N LEU A 34 3.80 -11.82 9.92
CA LEU A 34 2.91 -12.69 9.16
C LEU A 34 2.35 -11.93 7.95
N PRO A 35 2.13 -12.65 6.84
CA PRO A 35 1.37 -12.11 5.73
C PRO A 35 -0.11 -11.97 6.10
N ILE A 36 -0.80 -11.05 5.42
CA ILE A 36 -2.23 -10.85 5.52
C ILE A 36 -2.76 -10.53 4.11
N GLU A 37 -3.70 -11.32 3.64
CA GLU A 37 -4.25 -11.14 2.30
C GLU A 37 -5.27 -10.00 2.29
N ALA A 38 -5.30 -9.25 1.19
CA ALA A 38 -6.34 -8.29 0.93
C ALA A 38 -7.63 -8.99 0.51
N GLU A 39 -8.79 -8.47 0.91
CA GLU A 39 -10.09 -9.04 0.50
C GLU A 39 -10.34 -8.86 -0.99
N LEU A 40 -9.92 -7.74 -1.54
CA LEU A 40 -10.01 -7.42 -2.97
C LEU A 40 -8.63 -7.18 -3.55
N LYS A 41 -8.45 -7.58 -4.81
CA LYS A 41 -7.24 -7.23 -5.56
C LYS A 41 -7.35 -5.80 -6.10
N LEU A 42 -6.20 -5.22 -6.43
CA LEU A 42 -6.11 -3.87 -6.98
C LEU A 42 -6.81 -3.72 -8.35
N ASP A 43 -7.06 -4.80 -9.06
CA ASP A 43 -7.87 -4.77 -10.30
C ASP A 43 -9.32 -4.30 -10.06
N ALA A 44 -9.80 -4.34 -8.80
CA ALA A 44 -11.09 -3.80 -8.40
C ALA A 44 -11.15 -2.26 -8.36
N VAL A 45 -10.02 -1.57 -8.38
CA VAL A 45 -9.95 -0.10 -8.50
C VAL A 45 -10.65 0.32 -9.82
N PRO A 46 -11.52 1.35 -9.82
CA PRO A 46 -12.27 1.70 -11.02
C PRO A 46 -11.37 2.18 -12.16
N ALA A 47 -11.72 1.75 -13.37
CA ALA A 47 -11.09 2.22 -14.60
C ALA A 47 -11.53 3.64 -14.99
N GLU A 48 -12.61 4.12 -14.41
CA GLU A 48 -13.18 5.45 -14.66
C GLU A 48 -13.68 6.05 -13.34
N THR A 49 -13.53 7.36 -13.21
CA THR A 49 -14.05 8.19 -12.12
C THR A 49 -14.75 9.41 -12.71
N ASP A 50 -15.21 10.34 -11.89
CA ASP A 50 -15.87 11.54 -12.39
C ASP A 50 -14.93 12.40 -13.25
N GLY A 51 -13.66 12.56 -12.83
CA GLY A 51 -12.66 13.37 -13.50
C GLY A 51 -11.70 12.62 -14.42
N TRP A 52 -11.59 11.30 -14.30
CA TRP A 52 -10.52 10.54 -14.95
C TRP A 52 -11.03 9.26 -15.62
N LYS A 53 -10.33 8.85 -16.70
CA LYS A 53 -10.63 7.61 -17.42
C LYS A 53 -9.35 6.88 -17.79
N GLN A 54 -9.30 5.59 -17.54
CA GLN A 54 -8.23 4.71 -18.01
C GLN A 54 -8.26 4.61 -19.55
N VAL A 55 -7.08 4.76 -20.16
CA VAL A 55 -6.94 4.70 -21.64
C VAL A 55 -6.09 3.52 -22.13
N ASN A 56 -5.46 2.78 -21.22
CA ASN A 56 -4.79 1.52 -21.53
C ASN A 56 -5.59 0.33 -21.03
N VAL A 57 -5.20 -0.88 -21.47
CA VAL A 57 -5.77 -2.14 -20.97
C VAL A 57 -4.85 -2.71 -19.91
N ASP A 58 -5.42 -3.22 -18.82
CA ASP A 58 -4.68 -3.94 -17.79
C ASP A 58 -4.04 -5.19 -18.42
N LYS A 59 -2.72 -5.26 -18.37
CA LYS A 59 -1.97 -6.41 -18.84
C LYS A 59 -1.07 -6.91 -17.73
N PRO A 60 -1.08 -8.22 -17.43
CA PRO A 60 -0.13 -8.78 -16.47
C PRO A 60 1.29 -8.65 -17.03
N TYR A 61 2.23 -8.43 -16.13
CA TYR A 61 3.65 -8.50 -16.45
C TYR A 61 4.07 -9.94 -16.78
N SER A 62 5.24 -10.10 -17.39
CA SER A 62 5.83 -11.42 -17.54
C SER A 62 6.17 -12.04 -16.17
N ALA A 63 6.24 -13.37 -16.10
CA ALA A 63 6.56 -14.07 -14.86
C ALA A 63 7.87 -13.58 -14.22
N GLU A 64 8.88 -13.26 -15.02
CA GLU A 64 10.15 -12.68 -14.57
C GLU A 64 9.99 -11.31 -13.90
N ILE A 65 9.15 -10.46 -14.49
CA ILE A 65 8.86 -9.12 -13.92
C ILE A 65 8.07 -9.29 -12.62
N GLU A 66 7.07 -10.19 -12.57
CA GLU A 66 6.29 -10.45 -11.36
C GLU A 66 7.15 -11.02 -10.22
N GLU A 67 8.08 -11.92 -10.55
CA GLU A 67 9.05 -12.45 -9.58
C GLU A 67 9.96 -11.33 -9.06
N THR A 68 10.46 -10.50 -9.94
CA THR A 68 11.26 -9.33 -9.58
C THR A 68 10.44 -8.34 -8.74
N LEU A 69 9.19 -8.05 -9.13
CA LEU A 69 8.29 -7.15 -8.41
C LEU A 69 7.94 -7.68 -7.01
N GLY A 70 7.92 -9.01 -6.83
CA GLY A 70 7.64 -9.67 -5.56
C GLY A 70 6.16 -9.69 -5.17
N THR A 71 5.27 -9.35 -6.10
CA THR A 71 3.81 -9.43 -5.91
C THR A 71 3.09 -9.62 -7.23
N ARG A 72 1.91 -10.26 -7.17
CA ARG A 72 0.95 -10.39 -8.29
C ARG A 72 -0.31 -9.55 -8.07
N ASN A 73 -0.37 -8.78 -6.99
CA ASN A 73 -1.46 -7.88 -6.71
C ASN A 73 -1.02 -6.44 -7.01
N TYR A 74 -1.15 -6.05 -8.27
CA TYR A 74 -0.76 -4.73 -8.77
C TYR A 74 -1.66 -4.29 -9.92
N ILE A 75 -1.64 -2.98 -10.19
CA ILE A 75 -2.18 -2.35 -11.41
C ILE A 75 -1.12 -1.41 -12.01
N ASN A 76 -1.19 -1.25 -13.35
CA ASN A 76 -0.42 -0.25 -14.07
C ASN A 76 -1.32 0.40 -15.12
N ARG A 77 -1.89 1.54 -14.78
CA ARG A 77 -2.94 2.21 -15.55
C ARG A 77 -2.56 3.61 -15.96
N VAL A 78 -2.91 3.96 -17.18
CA VAL A 78 -2.78 5.31 -17.70
C VAL A 78 -4.14 5.98 -17.63
N TYR A 79 -4.25 7.01 -16.82
CA TYR A 79 -5.47 7.81 -16.66
C TYR A 79 -5.34 9.12 -17.44
N LEU A 80 -6.40 9.43 -18.19
CA LEU A 80 -6.58 10.67 -18.92
C LEU A 80 -7.66 11.51 -18.23
N GLU A 81 -7.38 12.78 -18.03
CA GLU A 81 -8.35 13.75 -17.51
C GLU A 81 -9.52 13.91 -18.48
N LYS A 82 -10.75 13.85 -17.98
CA LYS A 82 -11.97 13.93 -18.81
C LYS A 82 -12.41 15.36 -19.08
N ASN A 83 -12.20 16.26 -18.13
CA ASN A 83 -12.74 17.62 -18.13
C ASN A 83 -11.61 18.64 -17.93
N PRO A 84 -10.67 18.79 -18.88
CA PRO A 84 -9.62 19.79 -18.75
C PRO A 84 -10.23 21.21 -18.78
N ALA A 85 -9.52 22.17 -18.20
CA ALA A 85 -9.90 23.57 -18.32
C ALA A 85 -9.99 24.00 -19.79
N ALA A 86 -10.83 24.96 -20.11
CA ALA A 86 -11.03 25.42 -21.48
C ALA A 86 -9.69 25.85 -22.13
N GLY A 87 -9.34 25.20 -23.24
CA GLY A 87 -8.10 25.44 -23.96
C GLY A 87 -6.86 24.73 -23.39
N ALA A 88 -6.97 23.99 -22.28
CA ALA A 88 -5.87 23.20 -21.77
C ALA A 88 -5.85 21.78 -22.40
N MET A 89 -4.65 21.21 -22.50
CA MET A 89 -4.50 19.81 -22.86
C MET A 89 -4.91 18.91 -21.67
N PRO A 90 -5.61 17.77 -21.91
CA PRO A 90 -5.90 16.82 -20.85
C PRO A 90 -4.62 16.31 -20.20
N ARG A 91 -4.62 16.27 -18.86
CA ARG A 91 -3.49 15.71 -18.11
C ARG A 91 -3.50 14.20 -18.23
N VAL A 92 -2.30 13.59 -18.25
CA VAL A 92 -2.10 12.14 -18.30
C VAL A 92 -1.23 11.72 -17.15
N ILE A 93 -1.72 10.75 -16.36
CA ILE A 93 -1.00 10.16 -15.23
C ILE A 93 -0.93 8.65 -15.42
N GLU A 94 0.27 8.12 -15.34
CA GLU A 94 0.50 6.69 -15.17
C GLU A 94 0.45 6.38 -13.66
N LEU A 95 -0.56 5.63 -13.25
CA LEU A 95 -0.71 5.15 -11.88
C LEU A 95 -0.25 3.70 -11.80
N HIS A 96 0.78 3.45 -10.99
CA HIS A 96 1.17 2.11 -10.60
C HIS A 96 0.88 1.91 -9.11
N ALA A 97 0.06 0.92 -8.79
CA ALA A 97 -0.18 0.52 -7.40
C ALA A 97 0.14 -0.96 -7.23
N ALA A 98 0.79 -1.31 -6.10
CA ALA A 98 1.19 -2.68 -5.82
C ALA A 98 1.07 -2.97 -4.31
N TYR A 99 0.41 -4.09 -3.99
CA TYR A 99 0.20 -4.55 -2.62
C TYR A 99 1.22 -5.63 -2.24
N TYR A 100 1.79 -5.48 -1.06
CA TYR A 100 2.80 -6.38 -0.50
C TYR A 100 2.43 -6.79 0.91
N THR A 101 2.74 -8.03 1.28
CA THR A 101 2.44 -8.58 2.60
C THR A 101 3.47 -9.59 3.06
N GLY A 102 3.63 -9.73 4.39
CA GLY A 102 4.57 -10.66 5.01
C GLY A 102 5.93 -10.04 5.28
N GLN A 103 7.01 -10.72 4.90
CA GLN A 103 8.37 -10.23 5.13
C GLN A 103 8.65 -8.97 4.30
N VAL A 104 9.10 -7.91 4.99
CA VAL A 104 9.44 -6.61 4.40
C VAL A 104 10.96 -6.52 4.12
N ASP A 105 11.61 -7.67 3.90
CA ASP A 105 13.06 -7.76 3.72
C ASP A 105 13.53 -7.22 2.37
N THR A 106 12.64 -7.28 1.38
CA THR A 106 12.92 -6.73 0.06
C THR A 106 12.62 -5.24 0.04
N VAL A 107 13.59 -4.48 -0.42
CA VAL A 107 13.37 -3.04 -0.65
C VAL A 107 12.30 -2.89 -1.72
N PRO A 108 11.22 -2.15 -1.45
CA PRO A 108 10.20 -1.91 -2.45
C PRO A 108 10.79 -1.40 -3.76
N HIS A 109 10.26 -1.88 -4.89
CA HIS A 109 10.65 -1.38 -6.20
C HIS A 109 10.22 0.09 -6.33
N VAL A 110 11.20 0.99 -6.35
CA VAL A 110 10.99 2.43 -6.49
C VAL A 110 11.46 2.90 -7.87
N PRO A 111 10.94 4.02 -8.40
CA PRO A 111 11.30 4.53 -9.73
C PRO A 111 12.80 4.66 -9.95
N GLU A 112 13.55 5.07 -8.94
CA GLU A 112 15.00 5.24 -9.01
C GLU A 112 15.75 3.96 -9.39
N ARG A 113 15.19 2.79 -9.08
CA ARG A 113 15.76 1.51 -9.50
C ARG A 113 15.23 1.06 -10.87
N CYS A 114 13.90 1.12 -11.04
CA CYS A 114 13.27 0.60 -12.25
C CYS A 114 13.58 1.44 -13.47
N MET A 115 13.51 2.77 -13.36
CA MET A 115 13.77 3.68 -14.47
C MET A 115 15.26 3.71 -14.86
N VAL A 116 16.16 3.70 -13.86
CA VAL A 116 17.60 3.61 -14.12
C VAL A 116 17.96 2.25 -14.72
N GLY A 117 17.35 1.16 -14.22
CA GLY A 117 17.51 -0.17 -14.83
C GLY A 117 17.02 -0.25 -16.27
N ALA A 118 16.02 0.56 -16.65
CA ALA A 118 15.55 0.72 -18.02
C ALA A 118 16.40 1.67 -18.87
N GLY A 119 17.51 2.21 -18.35
CA GLY A 119 18.46 3.05 -19.08
C GLY A 119 18.20 4.55 -19.00
N MET A 120 17.29 5.00 -18.13
CA MET A 120 17.06 6.43 -17.88
C MET A 120 18.09 6.99 -16.88
N SER A 121 18.36 8.27 -16.97
CA SER A 121 19.26 9.00 -16.07
C SER A 121 18.45 9.85 -15.10
N ILE A 122 18.84 9.86 -13.82
CA ILE A 122 18.31 10.80 -12.83
C ILE A 122 18.86 12.19 -13.15
N THR A 123 17.98 13.16 -13.38
CA THR A 123 18.34 14.53 -13.74
C THR A 123 17.80 15.58 -12.77
N GLY A 124 17.11 15.16 -11.71
CA GLY A 124 16.67 16.04 -10.63
C GLY A 124 15.93 15.29 -9.53
N GLY A 125 15.88 15.87 -8.34
CA GLY A 125 15.26 15.28 -7.16
C GLY A 125 16.26 14.56 -6.23
N PRO A 126 15.78 13.77 -5.24
CA PRO A 126 14.35 13.62 -4.92
C PRO A 126 13.75 14.87 -4.26
N TRP A 127 12.52 15.19 -4.61
CA TRP A 127 11.72 16.25 -3.96
C TRP A 127 10.54 15.63 -3.23
N ARG A 128 10.19 16.19 -2.10
CA ARG A 128 8.96 15.84 -1.39
C ARG A 128 7.86 16.82 -1.77
N VAL A 129 6.88 16.34 -2.52
CA VAL A 129 5.75 17.12 -3.03
C VAL A 129 4.50 16.73 -2.25
N PRO A 130 3.97 17.60 -1.38
CA PRO A 130 2.72 17.34 -0.65
C PRO A 130 1.56 17.14 -1.63
N LEU A 131 0.67 16.19 -1.33
CA LEU A 131 -0.55 15.99 -2.09
C LEU A 131 -1.73 16.66 -1.38
N ASN A 132 -2.44 17.46 -2.12
CA ASN A 132 -3.65 18.14 -1.65
C ASN A 132 -4.88 17.28 -1.96
N ILE A 133 -5.04 16.18 -1.20
CA ILE A 133 -6.18 15.28 -1.35
C ILE A 133 -7.45 15.97 -0.87
N ASP A 134 -8.51 15.97 -1.68
CA ASP A 134 -9.82 16.49 -1.26
C ASP A 134 -10.43 15.56 -0.19
N ARG A 135 -10.63 16.12 0.99
CA ARG A 135 -11.16 15.42 2.15
C ARG A 135 -12.53 15.99 2.58
N SER A 136 -13.13 16.86 1.78
CA SER A 136 -14.37 17.56 2.12
C SER A 136 -15.54 16.61 2.42
N ALA A 137 -15.58 15.45 1.76
CA ALA A 137 -16.60 14.42 1.94
C ALA A 137 -16.24 13.35 2.99
N TRP A 138 -15.08 13.46 3.65
CA TRP A 138 -14.67 12.49 4.65
C TRP A 138 -15.33 12.80 5.99
N ILE A 139 -15.63 11.76 6.76
CA ILE A 139 -16.19 11.90 8.11
C ILE A 139 -15.31 11.19 9.12
N VAL A 140 -15.31 11.69 10.34
CA VAL A 140 -14.55 11.09 11.46
C VAL A 140 -15.19 9.76 11.87
N ASP A 141 -14.38 8.74 12.04
CA ASP A 141 -14.74 7.49 12.73
C ASP A 141 -14.39 7.66 14.21
N GLU A 142 -15.36 8.08 15.02
CA GLU A 142 -15.15 8.37 16.45
C GLU A 142 -14.70 7.13 17.23
N SER A 143 -15.28 5.96 16.91
CA SER A 143 -14.92 4.70 17.58
C SER A 143 -13.46 4.34 17.30
N ALA A 144 -13.06 4.33 16.03
CA ALA A 144 -11.68 4.02 15.65
C ALA A 144 -10.70 5.08 16.16
N THR A 145 -11.10 6.37 16.15
CA THR A 145 -10.29 7.47 16.68
C THR A 145 -10.01 7.29 18.18
N SER A 146 -11.02 6.94 18.96
CA SER A 146 -10.87 6.70 20.40
C SER A 146 -9.93 5.54 20.69
N ASP A 147 -10.09 4.42 19.98
CA ASP A 147 -9.24 3.23 20.14
C ASP A 147 -7.79 3.49 19.76
N VAL A 148 -7.56 4.21 18.66
CA VAL A 148 -6.22 4.52 18.18
C VAL A 148 -5.50 5.50 19.12
N ARG A 149 -6.19 6.51 19.61
CA ARG A 149 -5.64 7.44 20.62
C ARG A 149 -5.24 6.73 21.91
N ALA A 150 -6.04 5.74 22.35
CA ALA A 150 -5.73 4.95 23.52
C ALA A 150 -4.54 4.00 23.32
N ALA A 151 -4.37 3.45 22.10
CA ALA A 151 -3.43 2.37 21.83
C ALA A 151 -2.09 2.81 21.24
N MET A 152 -2.03 3.86 20.41
CA MET A 152 -0.89 4.08 19.53
C MET A 152 -0.40 5.52 19.38
N ASP A 153 -1.29 6.49 19.20
CA ASP A 153 -0.93 7.88 18.90
C ASP A 153 -2.05 8.79 19.39
N SER A 154 -1.77 9.53 20.42
CA SER A 154 -2.74 10.37 21.12
C SER A 154 -3.33 11.52 20.28
N GLY A 155 -2.81 11.78 19.08
CA GLY A 155 -3.23 12.88 18.23
C GLY A 155 -3.99 12.51 16.95
N ALA A 156 -3.95 11.24 16.53
CA ALA A 156 -4.52 10.88 15.23
C ALA A 156 -6.06 10.88 15.23
N THR A 157 -6.65 11.53 14.22
CA THR A 157 -8.06 11.43 13.88
C THR A 157 -8.22 10.46 12.72
N ILE A 158 -9.14 9.51 12.86
CA ILE A 158 -9.39 8.49 11.86
C ILE A 158 -10.60 8.91 11.04
N TYR A 159 -10.44 8.87 9.73
CA TYR A 159 -11.48 9.24 8.78
C TYR A 159 -11.98 8.02 8.01
N THR A 160 -13.22 8.12 7.57
CA THR A 160 -13.79 7.24 6.55
C THR A 160 -14.18 8.08 5.34
N ALA A 161 -13.96 7.53 4.15
CA ALA A 161 -14.44 8.08 2.90
C ALA A 161 -15.53 7.18 2.30
N ARG A 162 -16.47 7.76 1.56
CA ARG A 162 -17.49 7.03 0.82
C ARG A 162 -16.95 6.68 -0.57
N LEU A 163 -17.15 5.45 -0.99
CA LEU A 163 -16.80 4.99 -2.33
C LEU A 163 -17.74 5.59 -3.36
N GLY A 164 -17.18 6.05 -4.47
CA GLY A 164 -17.88 6.66 -5.57
C GLY A 164 -18.81 5.72 -6.34
N PRO A 165 -19.62 6.25 -7.27
CA PRO A 165 -20.59 5.45 -8.03
C PRO A 165 -19.94 4.43 -8.96
N MET A 166 -18.72 4.66 -9.42
CA MET A 166 -17.96 3.76 -10.30
C MET A 166 -17.18 2.69 -9.54
N SER A 167 -17.17 2.75 -8.21
CA SER A 167 -16.48 1.78 -7.36
C SER A 167 -17.12 0.39 -7.45
N ARG A 168 -16.33 -0.64 -7.08
CA ARG A 168 -16.83 -2.01 -6.92
C ARG A 168 -17.87 -2.14 -5.81
N ALA A 169 -17.89 -1.24 -4.84
CA ALA A 169 -18.82 -1.20 -3.71
C ALA A 169 -19.37 0.22 -3.49
N PRO A 170 -20.20 0.75 -4.40
CA PRO A 170 -20.66 2.12 -4.35
C PRO A 170 -21.38 2.45 -3.04
N GLY A 171 -21.04 3.59 -2.46
CA GLY A 171 -21.67 4.09 -1.24
C GLY A 171 -21.15 3.46 0.06
N VAL A 172 -20.38 2.38 0.00
CA VAL A 172 -19.68 1.81 1.16
C VAL A 172 -18.66 2.81 1.70
N ARG A 173 -18.43 2.82 3.00
CA ARG A 173 -17.39 3.62 3.64
C ARG A 173 -16.19 2.76 3.97
N VAL A 174 -15.02 3.29 3.64
CA VAL A 174 -13.73 2.67 3.93
C VAL A 174 -12.91 3.58 4.83
N ARG A 175 -12.09 2.98 5.71
CA ARG A 175 -11.17 3.73 6.56
C ARG A 175 -9.97 4.20 5.76
N MET A 176 -9.66 5.47 5.95
CA MET A 176 -8.53 6.11 5.30
C MET A 176 -7.26 5.89 6.11
N PRO A 177 -6.08 6.14 5.53
CA PRO A 177 -4.82 6.05 6.27
C PRO A 177 -4.81 7.02 7.45
N ARG A 178 -4.04 6.67 8.48
CA ARG A 178 -3.72 7.61 9.56
C ARG A 178 -2.92 8.77 9.00
N ARG A 179 -3.23 9.99 9.46
CA ARG A 179 -2.52 11.22 9.09
C ARG A 179 -2.49 11.43 7.57
N PRO A 180 -3.66 11.47 6.93
CA PRO A 180 -3.75 11.64 5.48
C PRO A 180 -3.16 12.99 5.00
N GLU A 181 -2.99 13.95 5.90
CA GLU A 181 -2.29 15.22 5.67
C GLU A 181 -0.80 15.04 5.38
N ASP A 182 -0.21 13.91 5.78
CA ASP A 182 1.21 13.61 5.54
C ASP A 182 1.45 12.98 4.16
N ILE A 183 0.41 12.74 3.35
CA ILE A 183 0.56 12.17 2.01
C ILE A 183 1.37 13.13 1.15
N SER A 184 2.51 12.65 0.66
CA SER A 184 3.40 13.38 -0.22
C SER A 184 4.09 12.43 -1.18
N LEU A 185 4.31 12.83 -2.42
CA LEU A 185 5.13 12.10 -3.37
C LEU A 185 6.62 12.37 -3.10
N LEU A 186 7.41 11.34 -2.97
CA LEU A 186 8.86 11.44 -3.15
C LEU A 186 9.12 11.35 -4.66
N THR A 187 9.40 12.49 -5.28
CA THR A 187 9.41 12.67 -6.74
C THR A 187 10.84 12.83 -7.25
N THR A 188 11.13 12.14 -8.33
CA THR A 188 12.42 12.19 -9.04
C THR A 188 12.16 12.45 -10.53
N ARG A 189 13.00 13.28 -11.15
CA ARG A 189 12.99 13.51 -12.58
C ARG A 189 14.00 12.59 -13.26
N PHE A 190 13.52 11.87 -14.25
CA PHE A 190 14.31 11.01 -15.11
C PHE A 190 14.32 11.56 -16.53
N THR A 191 15.44 11.37 -17.24
CA THR A 191 15.54 11.74 -18.64
C THR A 191 16.08 10.55 -19.43
N ASP A 192 15.39 10.21 -20.52
CA ASP A 192 15.91 9.25 -21.49
C ASP A 192 17.07 9.94 -22.28
N PRO A 193 18.31 9.47 -22.11
CA PRO A 193 19.46 10.08 -22.79
C PRO A 193 19.43 9.98 -24.32
N ARG A 194 18.62 9.05 -24.87
CA ARG A 194 18.49 8.84 -26.31
C ARG A 194 17.40 9.71 -26.91
N ALA A 195 16.26 9.85 -26.22
CA ALA A 195 15.11 10.61 -26.72
C ALA A 195 15.05 12.05 -26.17
N GLY A 196 15.86 12.39 -25.17
CA GLY A 196 15.80 13.69 -24.50
C GLY A 196 14.48 13.93 -23.72
N LYS A 197 13.62 12.90 -23.61
CA LYS A 197 12.33 13.00 -22.93
C LYS A 197 12.52 12.89 -21.43
N SER A 198 11.89 13.81 -20.68
CA SER A 198 11.85 13.75 -19.23
C SER A 198 10.54 13.13 -18.74
N ILE A 199 10.63 12.39 -17.63
CA ILE A 199 9.50 11.82 -16.89
C ILE A 199 9.68 12.22 -15.43
N TYR A 200 8.62 12.75 -14.82
CA TYR A 200 8.54 12.90 -13.39
C TYR A 200 7.82 11.70 -12.80
N ALA A 201 8.42 11.03 -11.84
CA ALA A 201 7.82 9.90 -11.16
C ALA A 201 7.97 10.08 -9.65
N GLY A 202 6.85 9.98 -8.94
CA GLY A 202 6.81 10.11 -7.49
C GLY A 202 5.98 9.01 -6.86
N TYR A 203 6.26 8.68 -5.60
CA TYR A 203 5.58 7.61 -4.89
C TYR A 203 5.45 7.90 -3.40
N PHE A 204 4.53 7.17 -2.78
CA PHE A 204 4.40 7.01 -1.33
C PHE A 204 3.89 5.59 -1.03
N PHE A 205 3.81 5.27 0.24
CA PHE A 205 3.27 4.00 0.71
C PHE A 205 2.21 4.21 1.78
N VAL A 206 1.19 3.34 1.78
CA VAL A 206 0.31 3.12 2.91
C VAL A 206 0.75 1.82 3.59
N ALA A 207 1.28 1.92 4.79
CA ALA A 207 1.97 0.83 5.46
C ALA A 207 1.35 0.57 6.85
N ASN A 208 0.75 -0.60 7.07
CA ASN A 208 -0.02 -0.93 8.28
C ASN A 208 -0.98 0.22 8.68
N GLY A 209 -1.65 0.82 7.71
CA GLY A 209 -2.59 1.92 7.89
C GLY A 209 -1.98 3.31 8.12
N GLY A 210 -0.66 3.47 8.11
CA GLY A 210 0.03 4.76 8.18
C GLY A 210 0.64 5.16 6.84
N ILE A 211 1.00 6.44 6.71
CA ILE A 211 1.71 6.95 5.53
C ILE A 211 3.22 6.78 5.74
N ALA A 212 3.89 6.22 4.74
CA ALA A 212 5.33 6.13 4.67
C ALA A 212 5.84 6.78 3.37
N GLY A 213 6.62 7.84 3.50
CA GLY A 213 7.08 8.65 2.37
C GLY A 213 8.38 8.16 1.72
N SER A 214 8.87 6.97 2.08
CA SER A 214 10.08 6.39 1.48
C SER A 214 10.13 4.88 1.68
N ALA A 215 10.92 4.19 0.86
CA ALA A 215 11.17 2.76 1.00
C ALA A 215 11.83 2.41 2.35
N GLU A 216 12.66 3.29 2.89
CA GLU A 216 13.29 3.10 4.20
C GLU A 216 12.25 3.13 5.34
N ALA A 217 11.29 4.04 5.28
CA ALA A 217 10.21 4.11 6.26
C ALA A 217 9.33 2.84 6.25
N VAL A 218 9.13 2.22 5.09
CA VAL A 218 8.42 0.92 5.00
C VAL A 218 9.19 -0.18 5.70
N ARG A 219 10.52 -0.22 5.59
CA ARG A 219 11.36 -1.22 6.26
C ARG A 219 11.24 -1.17 7.78
N GLN A 220 10.95 0.00 8.35
CA GLN A 220 10.74 0.14 9.79
C GLN A 220 9.52 -0.65 10.30
N LEU A 221 8.58 -1.03 9.41
CA LEU A 221 7.48 -1.92 9.77
C LEU A 221 7.95 -3.28 10.30
N ALA A 222 9.07 -3.79 9.79
CA ALA A 222 9.66 -5.05 10.27
C ALA A 222 10.01 -4.98 11.76
N PHE A 223 10.31 -3.79 12.27
CA PHE A 223 10.70 -3.55 13.65
C PHE A 223 9.55 -3.07 14.55
N ASP A 224 8.35 -2.82 13.99
CA ASP A 224 7.18 -2.50 14.80
C ASP A 224 6.76 -3.72 15.64
N ARG A 225 7.06 -3.67 16.95
CA ARG A 225 6.79 -4.77 17.89
C ARG A 225 5.30 -4.98 18.17
N ARG A 226 4.47 -3.99 17.88
CA ARG A 226 3.02 -4.00 18.20
C ARG A 226 2.22 -4.75 17.15
N SER A 227 2.66 -4.74 15.89
CA SER A 227 1.97 -5.41 14.81
C SER A 227 2.48 -6.84 14.60
N VAL A 228 1.55 -7.78 14.49
CA VAL A 228 1.81 -9.19 14.10
C VAL A 228 2.02 -9.29 12.60
N TYR A 229 1.31 -8.46 11.84
CA TYR A 229 1.30 -8.44 10.38
C TYR A 229 2.14 -7.28 9.84
N ALA A 230 2.71 -7.48 8.65
CA ALA A 230 3.26 -6.41 7.86
C ALA A 230 2.67 -6.43 6.46
N TYR A 231 2.16 -5.30 6.03
CA TYR A 231 1.65 -5.11 4.68
C TYR A 231 1.79 -3.63 4.28
N TYR A 232 1.93 -3.42 3.01
CA TYR A 232 1.93 -2.07 2.49
C TYR A 232 1.42 -2.02 1.05
N LEU A 233 0.80 -0.92 0.71
CA LEU A 233 0.43 -0.52 -0.63
C LEU A 233 1.44 0.53 -1.10
N LYS A 234 2.14 0.29 -2.21
CA LYS A 234 2.87 1.30 -2.95
C LYS A 234 1.90 2.00 -3.89
N VAL A 235 1.93 3.33 -3.90
CA VAL A 235 1.22 4.16 -4.87
C VAL A 235 2.25 5.04 -5.56
N GLN A 236 2.33 4.94 -6.87
CA GLN A 236 3.26 5.71 -7.71
C GLN A 236 2.49 6.40 -8.81
N ALA A 237 2.74 7.69 -8.97
CA ALA A 237 2.26 8.48 -10.10
C ALA A 237 3.44 8.92 -10.96
N SER A 238 3.30 8.83 -12.27
CA SER A 238 4.31 9.34 -13.22
C SER A 238 3.65 10.01 -14.42
N SER A 239 4.37 10.99 -15.00
CA SER A 239 3.94 11.66 -16.22
C SER A 239 5.14 12.19 -17.00
N SER A 240 5.05 12.07 -18.32
CA SER A 240 5.98 12.72 -19.27
C SER A 240 5.41 14.00 -19.87
N GLN A 241 4.23 14.42 -19.44
CA GLN A 241 3.52 15.60 -19.96
C GLN A 241 3.55 16.79 -18.99
N VAL A 242 4.15 16.61 -17.80
CA VAL A 242 4.34 17.67 -16.83
C VAL A 242 5.76 18.26 -16.93
N ASN A 243 5.90 19.53 -16.57
CA ASN A 243 7.15 20.26 -16.66
C ASN A 243 7.86 20.41 -15.30
N SER A 244 7.15 20.10 -14.21
CA SER A 244 7.70 20.19 -12.85
C SER A 244 7.14 19.10 -11.94
N GLN A 245 7.78 18.92 -10.80
CA GLN A 245 7.30 18.02 -9.75
C GLN A 245 6.01 18.52 -9.11
N GLU A 246 5.78 19.84 -9.08
CA GLU A 246 4.56 20.46 -8.57
C GLU A 246 3.37 20.13 -9.49
N GLU A 247 3.53 20.26 -10.80
CA GLU A 247 2.50 19.87 -11.77
C GLU A 247 2.13 18.38 -11.67
N LEU A 248 3.13 17.51 -11.43
CA LEU A 248 2.84 16.10 -11.13
C LEU A 248 2.04 15.97 -9.84
N GLY A 249 2.42 16.70 -8.80
CA GLY A 249 1.74 16.69 -7.50
C GLY A 249 0.28 17.16 -7.60
N GLU A 250 0.01 18.20 -8.34
CA GLU A 250 -1.36 18.69 -8.60
C GLU A 250 -2.21 17.65 -9.31
N ALA A 251 -1.72 17.13 -10.44
CA ALA A 251 -2.44 16.12 -11.22
C ALA A 251 -2.66 14.82 -10.42
N ALA A 252 -1.66 14.39 -9.64
CA ALA A 252 -1.77 13.23 -8.76
C ALA A 252 -2.73 13.48 -7.59
N SER A 253 -2.80 14.70 -7.05
CA SER A 253 -3.75 15.09 -6.00
C SER A 253 -5.18 14.93 -6.49
N ASP A 254 -5.48 15.45 -7.68
CA ASP A 254 -6.83 15.35 -8.27
C ASP A 254 -7.22 13.90 -8.54
N LEU A 255 -6.35 13.11 -9.19
CA LEU A 255 -6.61 11.71 -9.46
C LEU A 255 -6.80 10.90 -8.17
N LEU A 256 -5.92 11.09 -7.19
CA LEU A 256 -5.95 10.34 -5.94
C LEU A 256 -7.08 10.81 -5.00
N SER A 257 -7.57 12.03 -5.11
CA SER A 257 -8.77 12.47 -4.40
C SER A 257 -9.98 11.58 -4.74
N GLU A 258 -10.05 11.08 -5.97
CA GLU A 258 -11.13 10.20 -6.42
C GLU A 258 -10.81 8.70 -6.22
N LEU A 259 -9.54 8.27 -6.36
CA LEU A 259 -9.17 6.85 -6.34
C LEU A 259 -8.66 6.34 -4.98
N LEU A 260 -8.22 7.21 -4.07
CA LEU A 260 -7.65 6.76 -2.80
C LEU A 260 -8.61 5.93 -1.95
N PRO A 261 -9.93 6.24 -1.88
CA PRO A 261 -10.88 5.38 -1.18
C PRO A 261 -10.95 3.96 -1.77
N ASP A 262 -10.90 3.81 -3.09
CA ASP A 262 -10.92 2.50 -3.75
C ASP A 262 -9.60 1.74 -3.57
N LEU A 263 -8.47 2.45 -3.55
CA LEU A 263 -7.19 1.86 -3.17
C LEU A 263 -7.22 1.34 -1.73
N MET A 264 -7.86 2.09 -0.82
CA MET A 264 -8.03 1.64 0.58
C MET A 264 -9.00 0.47 0.74
N LEU A 265 -9.98 0.31 -0.16
CA LEU A 265 -10.83 -0.88 -0.22
C LEU A 265 -10.03 -2.15 -0.56
N CYS A 266 -8.94 -2.01 -1.33
CA CYS A 266 -8.08 -3.11 -1.77
C CYS A 266 -6.94 -3.45 -0.79
N VAL A 267 -6.92 -2.86 0.39
CA VAL A 267 -5.97 -3.20 1.47
C VAL A 267 -6.73 -3.62 2.72
N PRO A 268 -6.12 -4.41 3.63
CA PRO A 268 -6.78 -4.77 4.87
C PRO A 268 -7.20 -3.54 5.68
N ASP A 269 -8.41 -3.56 6.25
CA ASP A 269 -8.83 -2.55 7.22
C ASP A 269 -7.90 -2.61 8.44
N TRP A 270 -6.99 -1.64 8.50
CA TRP A 270 -5.93 -1.62 9.50
C TRP A 270 -6.45 -1.51 10.95
N VAL A 271 -7.62 -0.92 11.17
CA VAL A 271 -8.26 -0.88 12.50
C VAL A 271 -8.78 -2.27 12.87
N ALA A 272 -9.45 -2.95 11.95
CA ALA A 272 -9.91 -4.32 12.15
C ALA A 272 -8.74 -5.29 12.38
N VAL A 273 -7.63 -5.10 11.64
CA VAL A 273 -6.38 -5.86 11.88
C VAL A 273 -5.86 -5.65 13.30
N GLN A 274 -5.84 -4.42 13.79
CA GLN A 274 -5.37 -4.10 15.14
C GLN A 274 -6.29 -4.67 16.24
N ARG A 275 -7.59 -4.69 15.98
CA ARG A 275 -8.59 -5.28 16.88
C ARG A 275 -8.60 -6.83 16.84
N GLY A 276 -7.87 -7.44 15.88
CA GLY A 276 -7.89 -8.89 15.66
C GLY A 276 -9.19 -9.38 15.01
N GLU A 277 -9.91 -8.49 14.36
CA GLU A 277 -11.17 -8.74 13.65
C GLU A 277 -10.92 -9.08 12.16
N TYR A 278 -9.72 -8.84 11.65
CA TYR A 278 -9.32 -9.12 10.27
C TYR A 278 -8.15 -10.12 10.24
N PRO A 279 -8.11 -11.10 9.32
CA PRO A 279 -9.18 -11.44 8.38
C PRO A 279 -10.44 -11.90 9.14
N ALA A 280 -11.62 -11.64 8.57
CA ALA A 280 -12.87 -12.09 9.17
C ALA A 280 -12.79 -13.58 9.49
N ARG A 281 -13.02 -13.97 10.74
CA ARG A 281 -13.01 -15.37 11.14
C ARG A 281 -14.03 -16.11 10.29
N SER A 282 -13.60 -17.18 9.61
CA SER A 282 -14.43 -18.02 8.75
C SER A 282 -15.62 -18.62 9.56
N GLY A 283 -16.69 -17.86 9.66
CA GLY A 283 -17.92 -18.18 10.39
C GLY A 283 -19.13 -17.42 9.87
N GLY A 284 -18.96 -16.58 8.86
CA GLY A 284 -20.02 -15.76 8.23
C GLY A 284 -19.71 -15.38 6.79
N GLY A 285 -18.81 -16.09 6.12
CA GLY A 285 -18.45 -15.82 4.73
C GLY A 285 -19.61 -16.19 3.80
N LEU A 286 -19.99 -15.27 2.93
CA LEU A 286 -20.83 -15.54 1.76
C LEU A 286 -20.29 -16.79 1.05
N ASP A 287 -21.08 -17.85 1.05
CA ASP A 287 -20.81 -19.10 0.36
C ASP A 287 -20.52 -18.84 -1.13
N LYS A 288 -19.28 -19.06 -1.54
CA LYS A 288 -18.83 -18.91 -2.93
C LYS A 288 -19.09 -20.14 -3.78
N SER A 289 -19.82 -21.14 -3.27
CA SER A 289 -20.20 -22.33 -4.03
C SER A 289 -21.71 -22.39 -4.28
N GLY A 290 -22.14 -21.82 -5.39
CA GLY A 290 -23.42 -22.16 -6.00
C GLY A 290 -23.41 -23.60 -6.56
N ALA A 291 -23.15 -24.61 -5.70
CA ALA A 291 -23.30 -26.01 -6.05
C ALA A 291 -24.38 -26.61 -5.14
N THR A 292 -25.55 -26.75 -5.66
CA THR A 292 -26.67 -27.52 -5.09
C THR A 292 -26.23 -28.95 -4.81
N PRO A 293 -26.39 -29.51 -3.61
CA PRO A 293 -26.18 -30.93 -3.40
C PRO A 293 -27.34 -31.69 -4.06
N SER A 294 -27.04 -32.47 -5.07
CA SER A 294 -27.99 -33.45 -5.63
C SER A 294 -28.27 -34.52 -4.58
N THR A 295 -29.45 -34.50 -4.01
CA THR A 295 -30.02 -35.61 -3.25
C THR A 295 -30.23 -36.81 -4.20
N GLY A 296 -29.27 -37.72 -4.16
CA GLY A 296 -29.41 -39.03 -4.77
C GLY A 296 -29.93 -40.04 -3.73
N ALA A 297 -31.25 -40.10 -3.55
CA ALA A 297 -31.87 -41.25 -2.95
C ALA A 297 -31.95 -42.36 -4.02
N GLY A 298 -31.27 -43.44 -3.82
CA GLY A 298 -31.35 -44.64 -4.66
C GLY A 298 -31.46 -45.87 -3.78
N LYS A 299 -32.69 -46.34 -3.62
CA LYS A 299 -32.98 -47.66 -3.06
C LYS A 299 -32.76 -48.75 -4.12
N ARG A 300 -32.27 -49.85 -3.63
CA ARG A 300 -32.31 -51.28 -4.01
C ARG A 300 -31.08 -51.78 -4.76
#